data_53c51596e38ecc06990fba7f2c8970af
#
_entry.id   53c51596e38ecc06990fba7f2c8970af
#
_cell.length_a   1.000
_cell.length_b   1.000
_cell.length_c   1.000
_cell.angle_alpha   90.00
_cell.angle_beta   90.00
_cell.angle_gamma   90.00
#
_symmetry.space_group_name_H-M   'P 1'
#
loop_
_entity.id
_entity.type
_entity.pdbx_description
1 polymer ?
#
loop_
_entity_poly.entity_id
_entity_poly.type
_entity_poly.pdbx_seq_one_letter_code
_entity_poly.pdbx_strand_id
1 'polypeptide(L)'
;MGQTRKEWLQTVTAQLRCRRAVPGVERELENHLSEQYNAFVAQGCAPEEAERRTVESMGDPVLAGGALDRVHRPRPAWGPFFMVAALLLAGALLRFFWSVPVSAQGVYLWREGAYQSLAAALAGIAVLAAVYFCMDVSL
;
A
#
# COMPACT_ATOMS: atom_id res chain seq x y z
N MET A 1 23.02 -19.28 22.81
CA MET A 1 21.73 -18.78 23.31
C MET A 1 20.76 -18.90 22.18
N GLY A 2 19.68 -19.72 22.32
CA GLY A 2 18.68 -19.88 21.29
C GLY A 2 17.74 -18.65 21.26
N GLN A 3 17.31 -18.24 20.08
CA GLN A 3 16.34 -17.18 19.91
C GLN A 3 14.98 -17.63 20.50
N THR A 4 14.33 -16.76 21.27
CA THR A 4 13.00 -17.03 21.82
C THR A 4 11.91 -16.77 20.79
N ARG A 5 10.71 -17.38 20.96
CA ARG A 5 9.54 -17.10 20.10
C ARG A 5 9.21 -15.60 20.01
N LYS A 6 9.33 -14.87 21.13
CA LYS A 6 9.13 -13.42 21.16
C LYS A 6 10.15 -12.66 20.32
N GLU A 7 11.43 -12.99 20.44
CA GLU A 7 12.50 -12.36 19.66
C GLU A 7 12.34 -12.66 18.17
N TRP A 8 11.96 -13.89 17.82
CA TRP A 8 11.64 -14.27 16.44
C TRP A 8 10.50 -13.42 15.89
N LEU A 9 9.37 -13.33 16.61
CA LEU A 9 8.20 -12.54 16.22
C LEU A 9 8.53 -11.05 16.06
N GLN A 10 9.27 -10.47 17.00
CA GLN A 10 9.70 -9.07 16.92
C GLN A 10 10.60 -8.83 15.69
N THR A 11 11.48 -9.76 15.38
CA THR A 11 12.36 -9.64 14.21
C THR A 11 11.55 -9.69 12.90
N VAL A 12 10.55 -10.58 12.79
CA VAL A 12 9.67 -10.66 11.64
C VAL A 12 8.85 -9.39 11.48
N THR A 13 8.20 -8.93 12.55
CA THR A 13 7.33 -7.74 12.50
C THR A 13 8.11 -6.45 12.22
N ALA A 14 9.37 -6.38 12.64
CA ALA A 14 10.27 -5.26 12.33
C ALA A 14 10.58 -5.12 10.83
N GLN A 15 10.45 -6.20 10.04
CA GLN A 15 10.65 -6.16 8.59
C GLN A 15 9.43 -5.60 7.83
N LEU A 16 8.25 -5.57 8.46
CA LEU A 16 7.01 -5.11 7.83
C LEU A 16 6.99 -3.58 7.72
N ARG A 17 6.90 -3.06 6.51
CA ARG A 17 6.75 -1.62 6.22
C ARG A 17 5.33 -1.14 6.44
N CYS A 18 4.34 -1.98 6.12
CA CYS A 18 2.93 -1.65 6.32
C CYS A 18 2.54 -1.79 7.79
N ARG A 19 2.58 -0.67 8.54
CA ARG A 19 2.25 -0.63 9.97
C ARG A 19 0.85 -1.13 10.30
N ARG A 20 -0.12 -0.97 9.40
CA ARG A 20 -1.49 -1.46 9.58
C ARG A 20 -1.59 -2.99 9.53
N ALA A 21 -0.70 -3.65 8.81
CA ALA A 21 -0.69 -5.12 8.72
C ALA A 21 -0.05 -5.77 9.95
N VAL A 22 0.82 -5.05 10.66
CA VAL A 22 1.59 -5.58 11.80
C VAL A 22 0.71 -6.30 12.83
N PRO A 23 -0.37 -5.70 13.40
CA PRO A 23 -1.13 -6.36 14.45
C PRO A 23 -1.88 -7.61 13.96
N GLY A 24 -2.27 -7.66 12.70
CA GLY A 24 -2.89 -8.84 12.09
C GLY A 24 -1.90 -9.98 11.90
N VAL A 25 -0.75 -9.67 11.30
CA VAL A 25 0.34 -10.63 11.07
C VAL A 25 0.91 -11.14 12.39
N GLU A 26 1.11 -10.25 13.37
CA GLU A 26 1.63 -10.62 14.70
C GLU A 26 0.71 -11.65 15.38
N ARG A 27 -0.59 -11.42 15.38
CA ARG A 27 -1.58 -12.36 15.96
C ARG A 27 -1.58 -13.71 15.24
N GLU A 28 -1.51 -13.70 13.92
CA GLU A 28 -1.50 -14.93 13.12
C GLU A 28 -0.24 -15.75 13.40
N LEU A 29 0.92 -15.10 13.39
CA LEU A 29 2.19 -15.76 13.68
C LEU A 29 2.29 -16.24 15.14
N GLU A 30 1.75 -15.49 16.10
CA GLU A 30 1.69 -15.90 17.51
C GLU A 30 0.82 -17.16 17.69
N ASN A 31 -0.31 -17.23 16.99
CA ASN A 31 -1.15 -18.43 16.98
C ASN A 31 -0.38 -19.63 16.40
N HIS A 32 0.27 -19.48 15.25
CA HIS A 32 1.07 -20.54 14.64
C HIS A 32 2.21 -21.01 15.54
N LEU A 33 2.95 -20.09 16.14
CA LEU A 33 4.02 -20.42 17.10
C LEU A 33 3.47 -21.18 18.33
N SER A 34 2.28 -20.78 18.81
CA SER A 34 1.63 -21.44 19.94
C SER A 34 1.14 -22.85 19.60
N GLU A 35 0.57 -23.03 18.41
CA GLU A 35 0.13 -24.32 17.90
C GLU A 35 1.30 -25.29 17.73
N GLN A 36 2.39 -24.82 17.11
CA GLN A 36 3.62 -25.62 16.94
C GLN A 36 4.23 -26.01 18.28
N TYR A 37 4.31 -25.08 19.21
CA TYR A 37 4.81 -25.34 20.56
C TYR A 37 3.98 -26.41 21.27
N ASN A 38 2.65 -26.27 21.24
CA ASN A 38 1.75 -27.23 21.87
C ASN A 38 1.86 -28.62 21.22
N ALA A 39 2.06 -28.68 19.92
CA ALA A 39 2.27 -29.93 19.19
C ALA A 39 3.55 -30.65 19.65
N PHE A 40 4.67 -29.92 19.85
CA PHE A 40 5.92 -30.50 20.37
C PHE A 40 5.79 -30.94 21.84
N VAL A 41 5.08 -30.16 22.66
CA VAL A 41 4.79 -30.57 24.06
C VAL A 41 3.93 -31.83 24.10
N ALA A 42 2.92 -31.94 23.24
CA ALA A 42 2.08 -33.14 23.14
C ALA A 42 2.87 -34.38 22.68
N GLN A 43 3.95 -34.20 21.94
CA GLN A 43 4.88 -35.27 21.55
C GLN A 43 5.87 -35.66 22.67
N GLY A 44 5.76 -35.04 23.86
CA GLY A 44 6.58 -35.35 25.02
C GLY A 44 7.92 -34.58 25.10
N CYS A 45 8.11 -33.55 24.29
CA CYS A 45 9.28 -32.68 24.37
C CYS A 45 9.25 -31.86 25.66
N ALA A 46 10.43 -31.69 26.29
CA ALA A 46 10.57 -30.75 27.40
C ALA A 46 10.23 -29.32 26.93
N PRO A 47 9.70 -28.44 27.80
CA PRO A 47 9.28 -27.08 27.42
C PRO A 47 10.38 -26.26 26.71
N GLU A 48 11.61 -26.34 27.17
CA GLU A 48 12.75 -25.66 26.59
C GLU A 48 13.12 -26.18 25.19
N GLU A 49 13.03 -27.50 25.03
CA GLU A 49 13.25 -28.15 23.73
C GLU A 49 12.11 -27.86 22.74
N ALA A 50 10.85 -27.84 23.22
CA ALA A 50 9.70 -27.44 22.42
C ALA A 50 9.83 -25.99 21.93
N GLU A 51 10.27 -25.07 22.78
CA GLU A 51 10.57 -23.68 22.42
C GLU A 51 11.59 -23.60 21.28
N ARG A 52 12.71 -24.27 21.45
CA ARG A 52 13.80 -24.28 20.47
C ARG A 52 13.34 -24.85 19.12
N ARG A 53 12.67 -26.00 19.13
CA ARG A 53 12.15 -26.67 17.92
C ARG A 53 11.11 -25.84 17.22
N THR A 54 10.26 -25.13 17.96
CA THR A 54 9.26 -24.23 17.40
C THR A 54 9.93 -23.13 16.60
N VAL A 55 10.92 -22.45 17.15
CA VAL A 55 11.64 -21.38 16.45
C VAL A 55 12.42 -21.93 15.24
N GLU A 56 13.09 -23.09 15.39
CA GLU A 56 13.80 -23.74 14.29
C GLU A 56 12.86 -24.14 13.14
N SER A 57 11.65 -24.61 13.44
CA SER A 57 10.67 -25.00 12.43
C SER A 57 10.12 -23.82 11.63
N MET A 58 10.10 -22.62 12.21
CA MET A 58 9.65 -21.39 11.55
C MET A 58 10.72 -20.77 10.63
N GLY A 59 11.96 -21.22 10.74
CA GLY A 59 13.08 -20.76 9.90
C GLY A 59 13.58 -19.35 10.22
N ASP A 60 14.27 -18.75 9.25
CA ASP A 60 14.90 -17.44 9.42
C ASP A 60 13.84 -16.32 9.48
N PRO A 61 13.78 -15.55 10.59
CA PRO A 61 12.82 -14.46 10.78
C PRO A 61 12.99 -13.32 9.78
N VAL A 62 14.20 -13.06 9.28
CA VAL A 62 14.45 -11.99 8.31
C VAL A 62 13.87 -12.37 6.95
N LEU A 63 14.06 -13.62 6.54
CA LEU A 63 13.50 -14.12 5.29
C LEU A 63 11.96 -14.19 5.35
N ALA A 64 11.42 -14.70 6.47
CA ALA A 64 9.98 -14.77 6.70
C ALA A 64 9.34 -13.36 6.68
N GLY A 65 9.91 -12.40 7.40
CA GLY A 65 9.45 -11.02 7.44
C GLY A 65 9.52 -10.34 6.07
N GLY A 66 10.59 -10.55 5.32
CA GLY A 66 10.73 -10.03 3.96
C GLY A 66 9.72 -10.62 2.97
N ALA A 67 9.35 -11.90 3.11
CA ALA A 67 8.31 -12.53 2.30
C ALA A 67 6.93 -11.95 2.64
N LEU A 68 6.61 -11.78 3.93
CA LEU A 68 5.36 -11.17 4.41
C LEU A 68 5.24 -9.69 3.97
N ASP A 69 6.34 -8.91 4.02
CA ASP A 69 6.35 -7.52 3.54
C ASP A 69 5.97 -7.44 2.07
N ARG A 70 6.43 -8.37 1.22
CA ARG A 70 6.08 -8.40 -0.21
C ARG A 70 4.58 -8.63 -0.45
N VAL A 71 3.95 -9.48 0.38
CA VAL A 71 2.52 -9.81 0.26
C VAL A 71 1.65 -8.66 0.77
N HIS A 72 2.04 -8.03 1.87
CA HIS A 72 1.28 -6.97 2.54
C HIS A 72 1.64 -5.57 2.04
N ARG A 73 2.60 -5.45 1.12
CA ARG A 73 2.99 -4.16 0.55
C ARG A 73 1.86 -3.60 -0.32
N PRO A 74 1.32 -2.41 0.01
CA PRO A 74 0.32 -1.78 -0.81
C PRO A 74 0.88 -1.53 -2.21
N ARG A 75 0.21 -2.08 -3.22
CA ARG A 75 0.55 -1.80 -4.62
C ARG A 75 -0.17 -0.53 -5.01
N PRO A 76 0.55 0.51 -5.47
CA PRO A 76 -0.10 1.72 -5.93
C PRO A 76 -1.04 1.40 -7.10
N ALA A 77 -2.32 1.71 -6.93
CA ALA A 77 -3.36 1.49 -7.94
C ALA A 77 -3.34 2.64 -8.97
N TRP A 78 -2.32 2.66 -9.82
CA TRP A 78 -2.18 3.69 -10.86
C TRP A 78 -3.33 3.74 -11.86
N GLY A 79 -4.04 2.61 -12.06
CA GLY A 79 -5.14 2.52 -13.02
C GLY A 79 -6.26 3.55 -12.79
N PRO A 80 -6.87 3.63 -11.60
CA PRO A 80 -7.88 4.65 -11.30
C PRO A 80 -7.36 6.07 -11.44
N PHE A 81 -6.09 6.33 -11.05
CA PHE A 81 -5.47 7.64 -11.20
C PHE A 81 -5.40 8.07 -12.67
N PHE A 82 -4.88 7.22 -13.55
CA PHE A 82 -4.80 7.52 -14.98
C PHE A 82 -6.16 7.61 -15.64
N MET A 83 -7.15 6.83 -15.20
CA MET A 83 -8.52 6.91 -15.72
C MET A 83 -9.15 8.27 -15.41
N VAL A 84 -9.06 8.75 -14.17
CA VAL A 84 -9.59 10.06 -13.79
C VAL A 84 -8.84 11.19 -14.50
N ALA A 85 -7.51 11.11 -14.58
CA ALA A 85 -6.72 12.09 -15.32
C ALA A 85 -7.09 12.16 -16.80
N ALA A 86 -7.30 11.00 -17.44
CA ALA A 86 -7.72 10.93 -18.85
C ALA A 86 -9.13 11.51 -19.06
N LEU A 87 -10.08 11.26 -18.15
CA LEU A 87 -11.43 11.83 -18.21
C LEU A 87 -11.41 13.36 -18.07
N LEU A 88 -10.60 13.89 -17.15
CA LEU A 88 -10.46 15.34 -16.98
C LEU A 88 -9.84 15.98 -18.22
N LEU A 89 -8.82 15.35 -18.79
CA LEU A 89 -8.17 15.83 -20.01
C LEU A 89 -9.12 15.79 -21.21
N ALA A 90 -9.86 14.69 -21.39
CA ALA A 90 -10.84 14.54 -22.44
C ALA A 90 -11.97 15.58 -22.33
N GLY A 91 -12.46 15.85 -21.11
CA GLY A 91 -13.44 16.90 -20.87
C GLY A 91 -12.93 18.30 -21.23
N ALA A 92 -11.68 18.60 -20.87
CA ALA A 92 -11.05 19.87 -21.22
C ALA A 92 -10.85 20.02 -22.73
N LEU A 93 -10.43 18.94 -23.43
CA LEU A 93 -10.29 18.93 -24.90
C LEU A 93 -11.62 19.06 -25.60
N LEU A 94 -12.66 18.34 -25.16
CA LEU A 94 -14.02 18.48 -25.71
C LEU A 94 -14.52 19.91 -25.59
N ARG A 95 -14.34 20.53 -24.44
CA ARG A 95 -14.71 21.93 -24.24
C ARG A 95 -13.90 22.87 -25.15
N PHE A 96 -12.62 22.58 -25.35
CA PHE A 96 -11.75 23.36 -26.25
C PHE A 96 -12.24 23.28 -27.70
N PHE A 97 -12.55 22.09 -28.22
CA PHE A 97 -12.96 21.91 -29.61
C PHE A 97 -14.42 22.27 -29.87
N TRP A 98 -15.31 22.20 -28.86
CA TRP A 98 -16.74 22.51 -29.02
C TRP A 98 -17.03 24.02 -29.02
N SER A 99 -16.11 24.84 -28.54
CA SER A 99 -16.24 26.29 -28.49
C SER A 99 -15.85 26.89 -29.83
N VAL A 100 -16.74 26.82 -30.84
CA VAL A 100 -16.57 27.47 -32.16
C VAL A 100 -16.86 28.97 -32.01
N PRO A 101 -15.93 29.88 -32.24
CA PRO A 101 -16.21 31.32 -32.15
C PRO A 101 -16.96 31.82 -33.37
N VAL A 102 -18.09 32.48 -33.13
CA VAL A 102 -18.95 33.06 -34.22
C VAL A 102 -18.57 34.50 -34.55
N SER A 103 -17.74 35.17 -33.73
CA SER A 103 -17.32 36.57 -33.96
C SER A 103 -15.89 36.82 -33.43
N ALA A 104 -15.24 37.89 -33.95
CA ALA A 104 -13.92 38.28 -33.54
C ALA A 104 -13.79 38.58 -32.01
N GLN A 105 -14.84 39.13 -31.40
CA GLN A 105 -14.94 39.36 -29.96
C GLN A 105 -15.12 38.04 -29.19
N GLY A 106 -15.79 37.06 -29.74
CA GLY A 106 -15.93 35.71 -29.16
C GLY A 106 -14.63 34.95 -29.07
N VAL A 107 -13.64 35.26 -29.93
CA VAL A 107 -12.31 34.60 -29.92
C VAL A 107 -11.56 34.88 -28.63
N TYR A 108 -11.60 36.11 -28.10
CA TYR A 108 -10.92 36.47 -26.87
C TYR A 108 -11.57 35.81 -25.66
N LEU A 109 -12.88 35.85 -25.56
CA LEU A 109 -13.61 35.18 -24.44
C LEU A 109 -13.46 33.65 -24.49
N TRP A 110 -13.43 33.07 -25.68
CA TRP A 110 -13.19 31.65 -25.88
C TRP A 110 -11.79 31.24 -25.43
N ARG A 111 -10.76 32.01 -25.79
CA ARG A 111 -9.37 31.74 -25.40
C ARG A 111 -9.20 31.77 -23.89
N GLU A 112 -9.75 32.77 -23.20
CA GLU A 112 -9.70 32.84 -21.74
C GLU A 112 -10.45 31.67 -21.06
N GLY A 113 -11.65 31.35 -21.55
CA GLY A 113 -12.41 30.20 -21.03
C GLY A 113 -11.74 28.85 -21.27
N ALA A 114 -11.01 28.71 -22.39
CA ALA A 114 -10.23 27.51 -22.68
C ALA A 114 -9.01 27.38 -21.75
N TYR A 115 -8.28 28.48 -21.50
CA TYR A 115 -7.18 28.47 -20.53
C TYR A 115 -7.65 28.20 -19.09
N GLN A 116 -8.78 28.77 -18.69
CA GLN A 116 -9.37 28.52 -17.36
C GLN A 116 -9.78 27.07 -17.18
N SER A 117 -10.38 26.42 -18.19
CA SER A 117 -10.77 25.03 -18.12
C SER A 117 -9.56 24.08 -18.12
N LEU A 118 -8.52 24.41 -18.87
CA LEU A 118 -7.24 23.66 -18.85
C LEU A 118 -6.54 23.79 -17.50
N ALA A 119 -6.47 25.02 -16.96
CA ALA A 119 -5.87 25.27 -15.64
C ALA A 119 -6.63 24.55 -14.54
N ALA A 120 -7.97 24.53 -14.57
CA ALA A 120 -8.79 23.79 -13.61
C ALA A 120 -8.59 22.27 -13.70
N ALA A 121 -8.45 21.72 -14.92
CA ALA A 121 -8.15 20.30 -15.13
C ALA A 121 -6.77 19.93 -14.57
N LEU A 122 -5.76 20.75 -14.86
CA LEU A 122 -4.41 20.53 -14.32
C LEU A 122 -4.35 20.64 -12.80
N ALA A 123 -5.05 21.62 -12.22
CA ALA A 123 -5.16 21.75 -10.77
C ALA A 123 -5.86 20.54 -10.13
N GLY A 124 -6.93 20.04 -10.75
CA GLY A 124 -7.63 18.83 -10.31
C GLY A 124 -6.72 17.59 -10.33
N ILE A 125 -5.93 17.41 -11.38
CA ILE A 125 -4.94 16.32 -11.49
C ILE A 125 -3.87 16.46 -10.41
N ALA A 126 -3.38 17.68 -10.15
CA ALA A 126 -2.37 17.92 -9.11
C ALA A 126 -2.90 17.60 -7.70
N VAL A 127 -4.16 17.99 -7.40
CA VAL A 127 -4.81 17.66 -6.13
C VAL A 127 -4.98 16.14 -5.96
N LEU A 128 -5.44 15.45 -7.02
CA LEU A 128 -5.56 13.99 -7.00
C LEU A 128 -4.21 13.31 -6.78
N ALA A 129 -3.16 13.80 -7.43
CA ALA A 129 -1.80 13.28 -7.24
C ALA A 129 -1.31 13.50 -5.80
N ALA A 130 -1.56 14.68 -5.22
CA ALA A 130 -1.19 15.00 -3.85
C ALA A 130 -1.93 14.11 -2.83
N VAL A 131 -3.26 13.96 -2.99
CA VAL A 131 -4.06 13.07 -2.13
C VAL A 131 -3.58 11.63 -2.23
N TYR A 132 -3.33 11.15 -3.45
CA TYR A 132 -2.82 9.81 -3.68
C TYR A 132 -1.46 9.59 -3.01
N PHE A 133 -0.53 10.54 -3.17
CA PHE A 133 0.78 10.50 -2.54
C PHE A 133 0.69 10.54 -1.01
N CYS A 134 -0.17 11.40 -0.44
CA CYS A 134 -0.40 11.44 1.01
C CYS A 134 -0.98 10.12 1.55
N MET A 135 -1.88 9.47 0.80
CA MET A 135 -2.42 8.17 1.20
C MET A 135 -1.38 7.05 1.11
N ASP A 136 -0.49 7.07 0.11
CA ASP A 136 0.56 6.06 -0.07
C ASP A 136 1.67 6.20 0.99
N VAL A 137 1.97 7.41 1.43
CA VAL A 137 2.97 7.70 2.50
C VAL A 137 2.39 7.43 3.90
N SER A 138 1.05 7.50 4.08
CA SER A 138 0.40 7.26 5.37
C SER A 138 0.06 5.78 5.65
N LEU A 139 0.30 4.89 4.71
CA LEU A 139 0.15 3.43 4.81
C LEU A 139 1.48 2.76 5.16
#